data_076eab0750d64b94d8a31f27339ba699
#
_entry.id   076eab0750d64b94d8a31f27339ba699
#
_cell.length_a   1.000
_cell.length_b   1.000
_cell.length_c   1.000
_cell.angle_alpha   90.00
_cell.angle_beta   90.00
_cell.angle_gamma   90.00
#
_symmetry.space_group_name_H-M   'P 1'
#
loop_
_entity.id
_entity.type
_entity.pdbx_description
1 polymer ?
#
loop_
_entity_poly.entity_id
_entity_poly.type
_entity_poly.pdbx_seq_one_letter_code
_entity_poly.pdbx_strand_id
1 'polypeptide(L)'
;MRRFGFVLIVAATALNLNGCRTDRASKESSTIDSRTNDLPKEDATAMPPPTAKDPQDKRPLIVAFGDSLTAGYGTEAGQTYPDYLQADLDAHGYKYRVVNAGISGNTTKDGVERVNSIVAMKPAVVIVEFGGNDGLRGLRIEDTRANLDKILETLKTSGTKVVLTGITLPPNYGPDYIRQFDATYALLAQKHHVPMFPFLLKGVFGVDGMMQTDQTHATASGNKIVAGNVLPFVTPLLTK
;
A
#
# COMPACT_ATOMS: atom_id res chain seq x y z
N MET A 1 -46.55 17.64 -40.19
CA MET A 1 -46.28 17.85 -41.65
C MET A 1 -45.00 18.60 -41.79
N ARG A 2 -43.95 18.00 -42.28
CA ARG A 2 -42.93 18.40 -43.25
C ARG A 2 -41.74 17.44 -43.09
N ARG A 3 -41.67 16.55 -44.05
CA ARG A 3 -40.54 15.65 -44.37
C ARG A 3 -39.55 16.42 -45.26
N PHE A 4 -38.28 16.25 -45.01
CA PHE A 4 -37.15 16.33 -45.96
C PHE A 4 -36.08 15.40 -45.38
N GLY A 5 -35.57 14.40 -45.95
CA GLY A 5 -35.43 13.95 -47.36
C GLY A 5 -34.01 14.14 -47.82
N PHE A 6 -33.20 13.03 -47.78
CA PHE A 6 -32.12 12.67 -48.69
C PHE A 6 -30.92 13.62 -48.90
N VAL A 7 -29.68 13.13 -48.82
CA VAL A 7 -28.89 12.69 -49.98
C VAL A 7 -27.68 11.84 -49.51
N LEU A 8 -27.60 10.65 -50.12
CA LEU A 8 -26.48 9.71 -50.16
C LEU A 8 -25.52 10.17 -51.27
N ILE A 9 -24.21 10.28 -50.99
CA ILE A 9 -23.20 10.33 -52.06
C ILE A 9 -22.17 9.25 -51.80
N VAL A 10 -22.23 8.25 -52.67
CA VAL A 10 -21.18 7.24 -52.89
C VAL A 10 -20.24 7.77 -53.96
N ALA A 11 -18.96 7.75 -53.68
CA ALA A 11 -17.94 7.91 -54.71
C ALA A 11 -16.85 6.85 -54.52
N ALA A 12 -16.85 5.91 -55.43
CA ALA A 12 -15.78 4.93 -55.67
C ALA A 12 -14.92 5.43 -56.81
N THR A 13 -13.61 5.35 -56.67
CA THR A 13 -12.62 5.28 -57.76
C THR A 13 -11.32 4.75 -57.14
N ALA A 14 -10.84 3.68 -57.50
CA ALA A 14 -10.27 3.01 -58.67
C ALA A 14 -8.76 2.75 -58.43
N LEU A 15 -8.41 1.49 -58.59
CA LEU A 15 -7.08 0.88 -58.62
C LEU A 15 -6.11 1.59 -59.58
N ASN A 16 -4.81 1.59 -59.20
CA ASN A 16 -3.73 1.50 -60.19
C ASN A 16 -2.62 0.59 -59.67
N LEU A 17 -2.48 -0.55 -60.36
CA LEU A 17 -1.37 -1.45 -60.38
C LEU A 17 -0.34 -0.98 -61.39
N ASN A 18 0.94 -0.98 -61.04
CA ASN A 18 2.13 -1.20 -61.89
C ASN A 18 3.32 -0.77 -61.05
N GLY A 19 4.44 -1.46 -60.97
CA GLY A 19 5.02 -2.54 -61.70
C GLY A 19 6.41 -2.83 -61.06
N CYS A 20 6.85 -4.05 -61.17
CA CYS A 20 8.14 -4.55 -60.74
C CYS A 20 9.33 -3.78 -61.28
N ARG A 21 10.35 -3.53 -60.45
CA ARG A 21 11.75 -3.62 -60.92
C ARG A 21 12.68 -4.07 -59.78
N THR A 22 13.29 -5.18 -60.03
CA THR A 22 14.43 -5.76 -59.31
C THR A 22 15.68 -4.89 -59.53
N ASP A 23 16.33 -4.54 -58.44
CA ASP A 23 17.81 -4.41 -58.48
C ASP A 23 18.44 -4.81 -57.13
N ARG A 24 19.60 -5.38 -57.26
CA ARG A 24 20.34 -6.27 -56.39
C ARG A 24 21.44 -5.47 -55.68
N ALA A 25 21.77 -5.95 -54.47
CA ALA A 25 23.01 -5.77 -53.72
C ALA A 25 23.18 -4.53 -52.85
N SER A 26 23.20 -4.70 -51.57
CA SER A 26 24.45 -4.91 -50.80
C SER A 26 24.14 -5.20 -49.36
N LYS A 27 24.81 -6.21 -48.83
CA LYS A 27 24.85 -6.58 -47.41
C LYS A 27 25.51 -5.45 -46.60
N GLU A 28 24.76 -4.88 -45.67
CA GLU A 28 25.38 -4.35 -44.44
C GLU A 28 24.63 -4.92 -43.25
N SER A 29 25.33 -5.74 -42.53
CA SER A 29 24.97 -6.34 -41.27
C SER A 29 25.05 -5.24 -40.20
N SER A 30 23.91 -4.66 -39.84
CA SER A 30 23.77 -3.92 -38.58
C SER A 30 23.22 -4.86 -37.53
N THR A 31 24.09 -5.41 -36.72
CA THR A 31 23.75 -6.05 -35.45
C THR A 31 23.03 -5.04 -34.58
N ILE A 32 21.71 -5.18 -34.47
CA ILE A 32 20.93 -4.51 -33.45
C ILE A 32 21.26 -5.22 -32.15
N ASP A 33 22.12 -4.56 -31.37
CA ASP A 33 22.43 -4.92 -29.98
C ASP A 33 21.13 -4.76 -29.13
N SER A 34 20.41 -5.86 -28.98
CA SER A 34 19.28 -5.96 -28.06
C SER A 34 19.83 -5.97 -26.64
N ARG A 35 20.21 -4.80 -26.13
CA ARG A 35 20.37 -4.63 -24.69
C ARG A 35 18.98 -4.73 -24.07
N THR A 36 18.64 -5.92 -23.64
CA THR A 36 17.59 -6.15 -22.67
C THR A 36 17.93 -5.32 -21.43
N ASN A 37 17.10 -4.33 -21.13
CA ASN A 37 17.09 -3.67 -19.84
C ASN A 37 16.70 -4.71 -18.79
N ASP A 38 17.65 -5.51 -18.35
CA ASP A 38 17.55 -6.24 -17.10
C ASP A 38 17.68 -5.23 -15.95
N LEU A 39 16.56 -4.59 -15.60
CA LEU A 39 16.41 -4.02 -14.27
C LEU A 39 16.51 -5.19 -13.29
N PRO A 40 17.36 -5.10 -12.25
CA PRO A 40 17.42 -6.12 -11.23
C PRO A 40 16.00 -6.29 -10.67
N LYS A 41 15.46 -7.50 -10.75
CA LYS A 41 14.29 -7.88 -9.95
C LYS A 41 14.76 -7.84 -8.50
N GLU A 42 14.47 -6.76 -7.78
CA GLU A 42 14.58 -6.77 -6.33
C GLU A 42 13.72 -7.94 -5.84
N ASP A 43 14.37 -8.82 -5.11
CA ASP A 43 13.72 -9.99 -4.50
C ASP A 43 12.75 -9.48 -3.43
N ALA A 44 11.47 -9.36 -3.81
CA ALA A 44 10.39 -8.78 -3.00
C ALA A 44 10.05 -9.65 -1.76
N THR A 45 10.80 -10.70 -1.51
CA THR A 45 10.51 -11.66 -0.43
C THR A 45 11.35 -11.47 0.83
N ALA A 46 12.40 -10.65 0.79
CA ALA A 46 13.20 -10.39 1.98
C ALA A 46 12.60 -9.21 2.78
N MET A 47 12.07 -9.48 3.96
CA MET A 47 11.85 -8.43 4.96
C MET A 47 13.17 -7.67 5.15
N PRO A 48 13.19 -6.32 5.03
CA PRO A 48 14.37 -5.58 5.44
C PRO A 48 14.68 -5.96 6.90
N PRO A 49 15.96 -6.14 7.24
CA PRO A 49 16.31 -6.46 8.63
C PRO A 49 15.75 -5.35 9.51
N PRO A 50 15.00 -5.68 10.58
CA PRO A 50 14.56 -4.67 11.51
C PRO A 50 15.78 -3.87 11.96
N THR A 51 15.66 -2.53 11.93
CA THR A 51 16.71 -1.59 12.39
C THR A 51 17.42 -2.18 13.60
N ALA A 52 18.74 -2.20 13.57
CA ALA A 52 19.65 -3.00 14.40
C ALA A 52 19.07 -3.30 15.79
N LYS A 53 18.69 -4.55 15.98
CA LYS A 53 18.16 -5.02 17.25
C LYS A 53 19.29 -4.94 18.26
N ASP A 54 19.13 -4.14 19.32
CA ASP A 54 19.84 -4.40 20.55
C ASP A 54 19.28 -5.74 21.09
N PRO A 55 20.09 -6.83 21.09
CA PRO A 55 19.62 -8.13 21.58
C PRO A 55 19.21 -8.10 23.05
N GLN A 56 19.55 -7.02 23.78
CA GLN A 56 19.24 -6.83 25.19
C GLN A 56 17.95 -6.01 25.42
N ASP A 57 17.36 -5.41 24.38
CA ASP A 57 16.11 -4.68 24.50
C ASP A 57 14.92 -5.62 24.69
N LYS A 58 14.51 -5.79 25.95
CA LYS A 58 13.40 -6.67 26.37
C LYS A 58 12.04 -5.96 26.41
N ARG A 59 11.97 -4.70 25.95
CA ARG A 59 10.68 -3.99 25.94
C ARG A 59 9.64 -4.76 25.12
N PRO A 60 8.36 -4.79 25.56
CA PRO A 60 7.29 -5.36 24.77
C PRO A 60 7.20 -4.69 23.37
N LEU A 61 6.84 -5.48 22.37
CA LEU A 61 6.82 -5.00 20.98
C LEU A 61 5.48 -4.41 20.59
N ILE A 62 5.54 -3.30 19.86
CA ILE A 62 4.48 -2.83 18.99
C ILE A 62 4.97 -3.04 17.57
N VAL A 63 4.24 -3.79 16.75
CA VAL A 63 4.64 -4.05 15.36
C VAL A 63 3.72 -3.28 14.43
N ALA A 64 4.29 -2.39 13.63
CA ALA A 64 3.59 -1.76 12.50
C ALA A 64 3.69 -2.70 11.30
N PHE A 65 2.58 -3.34 10.93
CA PHE A 65 2.48 -4.38 9.93
C PHE A 65 1.66 -3.91 8.75
N GLY A 66 2.31 -3.63 7.62
CA GLY A 66 1.67 -2.97 6.50
C GLY A 66 2.46 -3.04 5.20
N ASP A 67 2.13 -2.11 4.33
CA ASP A 67 2.73 -1.96 3.00
C ASP A 67 3.74 -0.78 2.93
N SER A 68 3.77 -0.05 1.81
CA SER A 68 4.69 1.07 1.59
C SER A 68 4.44 2.27 2.52
N LEU A 69 3.20 2.49 2.96
CA LEU A 69 2.88 3.55 3.91
C LEU A 69 3.50 3.27 5.28
N THR A 70 3.48 2.01 5.70
CA THR A 70 4.16 1.56 6.93
C THR A 70 5.68 1.52 6.75
N ALA A 71 6.18 1.01 5.61
CA ALA A 71 7.61 0.96 5.31
C ALA A 71 8.26 2.35 5.28
N GLY A 72 7.49 3.40 4.99
CA GLY A 72 7.99 4.76 4.81
C GLY A 72 8.67 4.95 3.45
N TYR A 73 8.06 4.40 2.38
CA TYR A 73 8.60 4.50 1.02
C TYR A 73 8.98 5.94 0.67
N GLY A 74 10.19 6.11 0.12
CA GLY A 74 10.70 7.42 -0.32
C GLY A 74 11.13 8.36 0.81
N THR A 75 11.15 7.94 2.07
CA THR A 75 11.70 8.68 3.20
C THR A 75 13.03 8.09 3.68
N GLU A 76 13.82 8.88 4.40
CA GLU A 76 15.07 8.42 4.99
C GLU A 76 14.83 7.58 6.25
N ALA A 77 15.85 6.85 6.68
CA ALA A 77 15.83 6.11 7.93
C ALA A 77 15.53 7.05 9.12
N GLY A 78 14.63 6.64 10.00
CA GLY A 78 14.19 7.46 11.13
C GLY A 78 13.05 8.44 10.80
N GLN A 79 12.51 8.42 9.57
CA GLN A 79 11.46 9.33 9.11
C GLN A 79 10.14 8.62 8.77
N THR A 80 10.00 7.36 9.13
CA THR A 80 8.74 6.61 8.95
C THR A 80 7.77 6.93 10.08
N TYR A 81 6.46 6.69 9.87
CA TYR A 81 5.51 6.91 10.98
C TYR A 81 5.79 5.98 12.18
N PRO A 82 6.27 4.72 12.02
CA PRO A 82 6.67 3.91 13.17
C PRO A 82 7.83 4.50 13.96
N ASP A 83 8.80 5.18 13.31
CA ASP A 83 9.90 5.86 14.00
C ASP A 83 9.39 7.04 14.83
N TYR A 84 8.51 7.87 14.26
CA TYR A 84 7.89 8.98 15.00
C TYR A 84 6.98 8.48 16.12
N LEU A 85 6.24 7.38 15.91
CA LEU A 85 5.44 6.74 16.96
C LEU A 85 6.32 6.25 18.12
N GLN A 86 7.51 5.69 17.84
CA GLN A 86 8.48 5.34 18.87
C GLN A 86 8.87 6.58 19.69
N ALA A 87 9.24 7.68 19.02
CA ALA A 87 9.63 8.91 19.71
C ALA A 87 8.48 9.47 20.57
N ASP A 88 7.25 9.45 20.07
CA ASP A 88 6.07 9.91 20.80
C ASP A 88 5.79 9.02 22.03
N LEU A 89 5.89 7.71 21.90
CA LEU A 89 5.72 6.77 23.03
C LEU A 89 6.79 7.01 24.10
N ASP A 90 8.04 7.18 23.73
CA ASP A 90 9.15 7.45 24.64
C ASP A 90 8.93 8.79 25.37
N ALA A 91 8.52 9.84 24.65
CA ALA A 91 8.20 11.15 25.23
C ALA A 91 7.04 11.10 26.24
N HIS A 92 6.08 10.19 26.04
CA HIS A 92 4.96 9.98 26.96
C HIS A 92 5.25 8.94 28.06
N GLY A 93 6.48 8.40 28.12
CA GLY A 93 6.94 7.50 29.17
C GLY A 93 6.52 6.03 29.00
N TYR A 94 5.99 5.65 27.84
CA TYR A 94 5.67 4.24 27.52
C TYR A 94 6.95 3.44 27.24
N LYS A 95 7.11 2.28 27.86
CA LYS A 95 8.31 1.44 27.72
C LYS A 95 8.09 0.31 26.71
N TYR A 96 7.82 0.69 25.46
CA TYR A 96 7.59 -0.23 24.34
C TYR A 96 8.62 0.02 23.24
N ARG A 97 8.84 -0.98 22.41
CA ARG A 97 9.66 -0.87 21.20
C ARG A 97 8.77 -1.03 19.97
N VAL A 98 8.79 -0.05 19.07
CA VAL A 98 8.09 -0.11 17.79
C VAL A 98 9.00 -0.80 16.76
N VAL A 99 8.43 -1.74 16.03
CA VAL A 99 9.09 -2.44 14.92
C VAL A 99 8.33 -2.14 13.64
N ASN A 100 9.02 -1.61 12.65
CA ASN A 100 8.49 -1.44 11.32
C ASN A 100 8.59 -2.77 10.56
N ALA A 101 7.44 -3.35 10.19
CA ALA A 101 7.29 -4.56 9.39
C ALA A 101 6.52 -4.28 8.09
N GLY A 102 6.60 -3.02 7.60
CA GLY A 102 6.08 -2.63 6.29
C GLY A 102 6.93 -3.17 5.15
N ILE A 103 6.30 -3.61 4.07
CA ILE A 103 6.97 -3.98 2.82
C ILE A 103 6.24 -3.31 1.66
N SER A 104 6.96 -2.47 0.92
CA SER A 104 6.40 -1.72 -0.20
C SER A 104 5.80 -2.65 -1.25
N GLY A 105 4.61 -2.29 -1.77
CA GLY A 105 3.91 -3.05 -2.78
C GLY A 105 3.10 -4.24 -2.27
N ASN A 106 3.20 -4.59 -0.97
CA ASN A 106 2.42 -5.70 -0.42
C ASN A 106 0.92 -5.43 -0.48
N THR A 107 0.18 -6.45 -0.87
CA THR A 107 -1.28 -6.55 -0.81
C THR A 107 -1.72 -7.21 0.49
N THR A 108 -3.03 -7.26 0.72
CA THR A 108 -3.60 -8.03 1.84
C THR A 108 -3.24 -9.53 1.76
N LYS A 109 -3.10 -10.09 0.55
CA LYS A 109 -2.65 -11.48 0.34
C LYS A 109 -1.23 -11.69 0.87
N ASP A 110 -0.30 -10.79 0.55
CA ASP A 110 1.06 -10.84 1.06
C ASP A 110 1.08 -10.70 2.59
N GLY A 111 0.17 -9.89 3.14
CA GLY A 111 -0.06 -9.80 4.58
C GLY A 111 -0.45 -11.14 5.21
N VAL A 112 -1.37 -11.89 4.58
CA VAL A 112 -1.76 -13.25 5.04
C VAL A 112 -0.55 -14.19 5.03
N GLU A 113 0.29 -14.14 4.01
CA GLU A 113 1.47 -15.01 3.90
C GLU A 113 2.51 -14.71 5.00
N ARG A 114 2.58 -13.46 5.48
CA ARG A 114 3.57 -12.99 6.47
C ARG A 114 3.06 -12.95 7.92
N VAL A 115 1.76 -13.01 8.17
CA VAL A 115 1.19 -12.78 9.51
C VAL A 115 1.76 -13.72 10.58
N ASN A 116 2.07 -14.98 10.23
CA ASN A 116 2.65 -15.92 11.17
C ASN A 116 4.04 -15.51 11.62
N SER A 117 4.84 -14.85 10.79
CA SER A 117 6.15 -14.31 11.20
C SER A 117 5.99 -13.16 12.22
N ILE A 118 4.92 -12.37 12.09
CA ILE A 118 4.58 -11.32 13.06
C ILE A 118 4.17 -11.97 14.41
N VAL A 119 3.31 -12.98 14.38
CA VAL A 119 2.90 -13.74 15.59
C VAL A 119 4.14 -14.34 16.31
N ALA A 120 5.10 -14.87 15.56
CA ALA A 120 6.33 -15.43 16.11
C ALA A 120 7.19 -14.40 16.88
N MET A 121 7.03 -13.10 16.61
CA MET A 121 7.67 -12.01 17.36
C MET A 121 7.04 -11.78 18.73
N LYS A 122 5.88 -12.37 19.03
CA LYS A 122 5.09 -12.21 20.26
C LYS A 122 4.81 -10.73 20.58
N PRO A 123 4.25 -9.95 19.66
CA PRO A 123 4.00 -8.54 19.91
C PRO A 123 2.87 -8.34 20.93
N ALA A 124 3.00 -7.28 21.76
CA ALA A 124 1.93 -6.83 22.64
C ALA A 124 0.79 -6.18 21.85
N VAL A 125 1.14 -5.43 20.80
CA VAL A 125 0.19 -4.75 19.90
C VAL A 125 0.71 -4.87 18.47
N VAL A 126 -0.23 -5.07 17.52
CA VAL A 126 0.03 -4.93 16.07
C VAL A 126 -0.87 -3.85 15.49
N ILE A 127 -0.28 -2.92 14.77
CA ILE A 127 -0.98 -1.95 13.92
C ILE A 127 -1.04 -2.58 12.54
N VAL A 128 -2.24 -2.90 12.06
CA VAL A 128 -2.49 -3.52 10.75
C VAL A 128 -2.85 -2.44 9.75
N GLU A 129 -2.03 -2.29 8.71
CA GLU A 129 -2.20 -1.32 7.65
C GLU A 129 -1.99 -2.01 6.30
N PHE A 130 -3.08 -2.35 5.61
CA PHE A 130 -3.08 -2.98 4.29
C PHE A 130 -4.33 -2.63 3.51
N GLY A 131 -4.27 -2.85 2.20
CA GLY A 131 -5.40 -2.75 1.28
C GLY A 131 -5.23 -1.65 0.24
N GLY A 132 -4.35 -0.67 0.47
CA GLY A 132 -4.07 0.37 -0.51
C GLY A 132 -3.69 -0.22 -1.87
N ASN A 133 -2.76 -1.17 -1.89
CA ASN A 133 -2.33 -1.85 -3.13
C ASN A 133 -3.42 -2.71 -3.76
N ASP A 134 -4.28 -3.33 -2.95
CA ASP A 134 -5.45 -4.09 -3.45
C ASP A 134 -6.40 -3.18 -4.20
N GLY A 135 -6.79 -2.07 -3.58
CA GLY A 135 -7.70 -1.10 -4.16
C GLY A 135 -7.12 -0.42 -5.40
N LEU A 136 -5.86 0.04 -5.36
CA LEU A 136 -5.19 0.69 -6.50
C LEU A 136 -5.03 -0.26 -7.71
N ARG A 137 -4.93 -1.56 -7.48
CA ARG A 137 -4.88 -2.58 -8.55
C ARG A 137 -6.27 -3.08 -8.97
N GLY A 138 -7.34 -2.56 -8.36
CA GLY A 138 -8.71 -2.96 -8.67
C GLY A 138 -9.00 -4.43 -8.32
N LEU A 139 -8.36 -4.98 -7.29
CA LEU A 139 -8.63 -6.34 -6.83
C LEU A 139 -10.04 -6.43 -6.25
N ARG A 140 -10.58 -7.65 -6.20
CA ARG A 140 -11.93 -7.85 -5.66
C ARG A 140 -11.98 -7.49 -4.18
N ILE A 141 -12.96 -6.68 -3.81
CA ILE A 141 -13.14 -6.22 -2.43
C ILE A 141 -13.38 -7.39 -1.48
N GLU A 142 -14.06 -8.44 -1.94
CA GLU A 142 -14.31 -9.64 -1.17
C GLU A 142 -13.01 -10.35 -0.79
N ASP A 143 -12.04 -10.41 -1.71
CA ASP A 143 -10.74 -11.03 -1.47
C ASP A 143 -9.91 -10.18 -0.50
N THR A 144 -9.88 -8.85 -0.69
CA THR A 144 -9.26 -7.91 0.25
C THR A 144 -9.85 -8.06 1.65
N ARG A 145 -11.17 -8.14 1.76
CA ARG A 145 -11.87 -8.31 3.04
C ARG A 145 -11.55 -9.66 3.69
N ALA A 146 -11.57 -10.74 2.92
CA ALA A 146 -11.26 -12.08 3.44
C ALA A 146 -9.82 -12.18 3.93
N ASN A 147 -8.87 -11.56 3.23
CA ASN A 147 -7.48 -11.54 3.63
C ASN A 147 -7.27 -10.72 4.93
N LEU A 148 -7.84 -9.51 5.01
CA LEU A 148 -7.80 -8.71 6.24
C LEU A 148 -8.45 -9.43 7.42
N ASP A 149 -9.60 -10.07 7.19
CA ASP A 149 -10.29 -10.89 8.18
C ASP A 149 -9.36 -11.98 8.73
N LYS A 150 -8.67 -12.69 7.83
CA LYS A 150 -7.71 -13.73 8.20
C LYS A 150 -6.51 -13.21 8.99
N ILE A 151 -5.98 -12.06 8.62
CA ILE A 151 -4.89 -11.39 9.36
C ILE A 151 -5.35 -11.08 10.79
N LEU A 152 -6.50 -10.41 10.93
CA LEU A 152 -7.05 -10.03 12.24
C LEU A 152 -7.35 -11.25 13.11
N GLU A 153 -7.98 -12.28 12.54
CA GLU A 153 -8.25 -13.54 13.23
C GLU A 153 -6.96 -14.19 13.76
N THR A 154 -5.94 -14.29 12.91
CA THR A 154 -4.66 -14.92 13.26
C THR A 154 -3.98 -14.18 14.40
N LEU A 155 -3.91 -12.85 14.33
CA LEU A 155 -3.32 -12.02 15.39
C LEU A 155 -4.09 -12.13 16.70
N LYS A 156 -5.42 -12.06 16.67
CA LYS A 156 -6.26 -12.17 17.88
C LYS A 156 -6.19 -13.54 18.51
N THR A 157 -6.19 -14.60 17.72
CA THR A 157 -6.05 -15.98 18.23
C THR A 157 -4.72 -16.20 18.94
N SER A 158 -3.67 -15.47 18.54
CA SER A 158 -2.37 -15.49 19.24
C SER A 158 -2.35 -14.70 20.55
N GLY A 159 -3.44 -14.03 20.92
CA GLY A 159 -3.52 -13.16 22.10
C GLY A 159 -2.98 -11.74 21.89
N THR A 160 -2.64 -11.38 20.66
CA THR A 160 -2.11 -10.06 20.32
C THR A 160 -3.23 -9.02 20.30
N LYS A 161 -3.02 -7.85 20.88
CA LYS A 161 -3.92 -6.69 20.71
C LYS A 161 -3.69 -6.07 19.33
N VAL A 162 -4.77 -5.64 18.69
CA VAL A 162 -4.71 -5.14 17.31
C VAL A 162 -5.34 -3.76 17.20
N VAL A 163 -4.72 -2.88 16.43
CA VAL A 163 -5.30 -1.65 15.90
C VAL A 163 -5.41 -1.82 14.38
N LEU A 164 -6.58 -1.63 13.82
CA LEU A 164 -6.79 -1.61 12.37
C LEU A 164 -6.75 -0.17 11.86
N THR A 165 -6.01 0.09 10.79
CA THR A 165 -6.05 1.39 10.10
C THR A 165 -6.73 1.24 8.75
N GLY A 166 -7.66 2.13 8.47
CA GLY A 166 -8.31 2.22 7.17
C GLY A 166 -7.48 3.02 6.18
N ILE A 167 -7.69 2.72 4.92
CA ILE A 167 -7.21 3.51 3.78
C ILE A 167 -8.40 3.75 2.84
N THR A 168 -8.36 4.81 2.05
CA THR A 168 -9.34 5.09 1.00
C THR A 168 -8.65 5.24 -0.35
N LEU A 169 -9.45 5.29 -1.41
CA LEU A 169 -8.96 5.33 -2.78
C LEU A 169 -9.20 6.70 -3.42
N PRO A 170 -8.40 7.08 -4.44
CA PRO A 170 -8.63 8.29 -5.22
C PRO A 170 -10.01 8.30 -5.88
N PRO A 171 -10.62 9.49 -6.09
CA PRO A 171 -12.00 9.61 -6.61
C PRO A 171 -12.25 8.97 -7.98
N ASN A 172 -11.21 8.80 -8.79
CA ASN A 172 -11.29 8.19 -10.13
C ASN A 172 -11.65 6.70 -10.12
N TYR A 173 -11.64 6.03 -8.94
CA TYR A 173 -12.11 4.64 -8.81
C TYR A 173 -13.62 4.52 -8.74
N GLY A 174 -14.33 5.63 -8.67
CA GLY A 174 -15.78 5.69 -8.63
C GLY A 174 -16.37 5.53 -7.21
N PRO A 175 -17.47 6.26 -6.93
CA PRO A 175 -17.98 6.37 -5.57
C PRO A 175 -18.50 5.05 -4.99
N ASP A 176 -19.03 4.16 -5.82
CA ASP A 176 -19.61 2.89 -5.37
C ASP A 176 -18.51 1.91 -4.94
N TYR A 177 -17.41 1.83 -5.70
CA TYR A 177 -16.28 0.99 -5.36
C TYR A 177 -15.58 1.51 -4.11
N ILE A 178 -15.31 2.82 -4.03
CA ILE A 178 -14.68 3.46 -2.87
C ILE A 178 -15.53 3.21 -1.61
N ARG A 179 -16.83 3.43 -1.67
CA ARG A 179 -17.72 3.20 -0.51
C ARG A 179 -17.68 1.76 -0.01
N GLN A 180 -17.70 0.78 -0.92
CA GLN A 180 -17.62 -0.64 -0.55
C GLN A 180 -16.24 -1.01 0.00
N PHE A 181 -15.18 -0.43 -0.57
CA PHE A 181 -13.81 -0.61 -0.11
C PHE A 181 -13.63 -0.07 1.31
N ASP A 182 -14.02 1.17 1.55
CA ASP A 182 -13.92 1.83 2.86
C ASP A 182 -14.75 1.10 3.94
N ALA A 183 -15.94 0.60 3.58
CA ALA A 183 -16.80 -0.16 4.48
C ALA A 183 -16.13 -1.46 4.98
N THR A 184 -15.16 -2.00 4.26
CA THR A 184 -14.43 -3.22 4.65
C THR A 184 -13.78 -3.08 6.03
N TYR A 185 -13.13 -1.95 6.28
CA TYR A 185 -12.43 -1.73 7.54
C TYR A 185 -13.38 -1.62 8.73
N ALA A 186 -14.46 -0.84 8.59
CA ALA A 186 -15.46 -0.69 9.65
C ALA A 186 -16.15 -2.02 9.98
N LEU A 187 -16.52 -2.80 8.97
CA LEU A 187 -17.11 -4.12 9.14
C LEU A 187 -16.17 -5.08 9.89
N LEU A 188 -14.89 -5.09 9.54
CA LEU A 188 -13.91 -5.96 10.18
C LEU A 188 -13.56 -5.49 11.60
N ALA A 189 -13.44 -4.19 11.83
CA ALA A 189 -13.22 -3.64 13.16
C ALA A 189 -14.37 -4.02 14.11
N GLN A 190 -15.61 -3.93 13.63
CA GLN A 190 -16.80 -4.36 14.39
C GLN A 190 -16.79 -5.87 14.64
N LYS A 191 -16.56 -6.68 13.61
CA LYS A 191 -16.52 -8.14 13.71
C LYS A 191 -15.48 -8.62 14.73
N HIS A 192 -14.30 -8.04 14.70
CA HIS A 192 -13.19 -8.44 15.56
C HIS A 192 -13.12 -7.68 16.88
N HIS A 193 -13.99 -6.69 17.12
CA HIS A 193 -13.95 -5.82 18.30
C HIS A 193 -12.57 -5.19 18.53
N VAL A 194 -11.99 -4.60 17.47
CA VAL A 194 -10.71 -3.92 17.51
C VAL A 194 -10.87 -2.42 17.28
N PRO A 195 -10.04 -1.57 17.94
CA PRO A 195 -10.01 -0.15 17.62
C PRO A 195 -9.60 0.07 16.16
N MET A 196 -10.25 1.04 15.51
CA MET A 196 -9.98 1.37 14.11
C MET A 196 -9.70 2.87 13.96
N PHE A 197 -8.57 3.19 13.34
CA PHE A 197 -8.32 4.53 12.82
C PHE A 197 -8.83 4.61 11.38
N PRO A 198 -9.87 5.41 11.09
CA PRO A 198 -10.61 5.28 9.83
C PRO A 198 -9.83 5.59 8.56
N PHE A 199 -8.85 6.50 8.63
CA PHE A 199 -8.03 6.87 7.48
C PHE A 199 -6.62 7.24 7.90
N LEU A 200 -5.65 6.39 7.59
CA LEU A 200 -4.25 6.55 8.01
C LEU A 200 -3.69 7.92 7.64
N LEU A 201 -3.95 8.42 6.44
CA LEU A 201 -3.43 9.69 5.92
C LEU A 201 -4.32 10.90 6.24
N LYS A 202 -5.15 10.82 7.28
CA LYS A 202 -5.97 11.95 7.75
C LYS A 202 -5.07 13.15 8.10
N GLY A 203 -5.37 14.33 7.50
CA GLY A 203 -4.59 15.56 7.70
C GLY A 203 -3.23 15.56 6.97
N VAL A 204 -2.99 14.56 6.13
CA VAL A 204 -1.78 14.40 5.30
C VAL A 204 -2.16 14.40 3.82
N PHE A 205 -3.10 13.55 3.42
CA PHE A 205 -3.56 13.46 2.05
C PHE A 205 -4.18 14.78 1.57
N GLY A 206 -3.69 15.29 0.42
CA GLY A 206 -4.15 16.55 -0.17
C GLY A 206 -3.68 17.81 0.56
N VAL A 207 -2.75 17.71 1.50
CA VAL A 207 -2.17 18.85 2.21
C VAL A 207 -0.77 19.17 1.64
N ASP A 208 -0.53 20.43 1.30
CA ASP A 208 0.72 20.87 0.70
C ASP A 208 1.94 20.49 1.56
N GLY A 209 2.95 19.91 0.92
CA GLY A 209 4.19 19.49 1.56
C GLY A 209 4.09 18.21 2.41
N MET A 210 2.90 17.63 2.59
CA MET A 210 2.69 16.43 3.39
C MET A 210 2.74 15.14 2.56
N MET A 211 2.49 15.24 1.25
CA MET A 211 2.60 14.13 0.30
C MET A 211 3.83 14.29 -0.59
N GLN A 212 4.41 13.18 -1.00
CA GLN A 212 5.44 13.14 -2.03
C GLN A 212 4.85 13.49 -3.41
N THR A 213 5.69 13.66 -4.41
CA THR A 213 5.25 14.02 -5.77
C THR A 213 4.33 12.99 -6.41
N ASP A 214 4.37 11.75 -5.96
CA ASP A 214 3.51 10.65 -6.40
C ASP A 214 2.08 10.72 -5.85
N GLN A 215 1.80 11.64 -4.93
CA GLN A 215 0.50 11.84 -4.26
C GLN A 215 -0.07 10.58 -3.58
N THR A 216 0.78 9.61 -3.31
CA THR A 216 0.42 8.32 -2.67
C THR A 216 1.10 8.17 -1.32
N HIS A 217 2.38 8.56 -1.24
CA HIS A 217 3.19 8.38 -0.05
C HIS A 217 3.39 9.69 0.70
N ALA A 218 3.39 9.60 2.03
CA ALA A 218 3.64 10.75 2.90
C ALA A 218 5.12 11.17 2.86
N THR A 219 5.38 12.47 3.01
CA THR A 219 6.72 12.98 3.31
C THR A 219 7.09 12.68 4.77
N ALA A 220 8.33 12.98 5.18
CA ALA A 220 8.73 12.90 6.58
C ALA A 220 7.80 13.72 7.50
N SER A 221 7.40 14.92 7.07
CA SER A 221 6.43 15.76 7.81
C SER A 221 5.05 15.12 7.88
N GLY A 222 4.59 14.51 6.78
CA GLY A 222 3.33 13.75 6.74
C GLY A 222 3.38 12.55 7.68
N ASN A 223 4.46 11.77 7.66
CA ASN A 223 4.65 10.61 8.56
C ASN A 223 4.61 10.99 10.05
N LYS A 224 5.10 12.17 10.41
CA LYS A 224 4.99 12.68 11.78
C LYS A 224 3.54 12.92 12.18
N ILE A 225 2.71 13.46 11.27
CA ILE A 225 1.27 13.63 11.52
C ILE A 225 0.58 12.26 11.62
N VAL A 226 0.94 11.32 10.75
CA VAL A 226 0.40 9.93 10.81
C VAL A 226 0.68 9.32 12.18
N ALA A 227 1.90 9.42 12.70
CA ALA A 227 2.26 8.90 14.04
C ALA A 227 1.38 9.49 15.13
N GLY A 228 1.24 10.84 15.15
CA GLY A 228 0.37 11.53 16.10
C GLY A 228 -1.10 11.11 16.03
N ASN A 229 -1.59 10.80 14.82
CA ASN A 229 -2.94 10.30 14.59
C ASN A 229 -3.15 8.87 15.08
N VAL A 230 -2.14 8.00 14.95
CA VAL A 230 -2.19 6.59 15.36
C VAL A 230 -2.04 6.43 16.89
N LEU A 231 -1.23 7.28 17.51
CA LEU A 231 -0.92 7.22 18.95
C LEU A 231 -2.15 7.06 19.86
N PRO A 232 -3.26 7.81 19.70
CA PRO A 232 -4.45 7.69 20.54
C PRO A 232 -5.18 6.34 20.44
N PHE A 233 -4.96 5.58 19.35
CA PHE A 233 -5.53 4.25 19.18
C PHE A 233 -4.65 3.16 19.78
N VAL A 234 -3.37 3.41 19.91
CA VAL A 234 -2.38 2.47 20.46
C VAL A 234 -2.30 2.60 21.98
N THR A 235 -2.21 3.81 22.53
CA THR A 235 -1.96 4.06 23.96
C THR A 235 -2.98 3.43 24.91
N PRO A 236 -4.30 3.33 24.60
CA PRO A 236 -5.25 2.65 25.49
C PRO A 236 -5.02 1.13 25.60
N LEU A 237 -4.24 0.56 24.70
CA LEU A 237 -3.90 -0.87 24.72
C LEU A 237 -2.63 -1.16 25.53
N LEU A 238 -1.89 -0.13 25.94
CA LEU A 238 -0.61 -0.24 26.63
C LEU A 238 -0.79 -0.11 28.14
N THR A 239 0.19 -0.62 28.86
CA THR A 239 0.41 -0.35 30.29
C THR A 239 1.62 0.55 30.45
N LYS A 240 1.58 1.48 31.41
CA LYS A 240 2.75 2.30 31.78
C LYS A 240 3.65 1.54 32.75
#